data_e2d2bfa564e726107efdacedbda932a6
#
_entry.id   e2d2bfa564e726107efdacedbda932a6
#
_cell.length_a   1.000
_cell.length_b   1.000
_cell.length_c   1.000
_cell.angle_alpha   90.00
_cell.angle_beta   90.00
_cell.angle_gamma   90.00
#
_symmetry.space_group_name_H-M   'P 1'
#
loop_
_entity.id
_entity.type
_entity.pdbx_description
1 polymer ?
#
loop_
_entity_poly.entity_id
_entity_poly.type
_entity_poly.pdbx_seq_one_letter_code
_entity_poly.pdbx_strand_id
1 'polypeptide(L)'
;KIMPELDSIMPMMKGIDGVINARLAATTKIDTLMNVILPTTSAALNISGKDLVLLDTETFRQVSKMLRFKNRNRNMIDSLSVEATALNSQLDVYPFILRMDRYKLAVVGWNDFDTNYKYHISVLDSPLPFKFGINLSGNIIRDNMKFRLGKAKLKENEVAQTSSITETTKKNLFRQMDEIFR
;
A
#
# COMPACT_ATOMS: atom_id res chain seq x y z
N LYS A 1 -3.87 -11.58 -21.30
CA LYS A 1 -3.90 -11.04 -19.91
C LYS A 1 -2.97 -9.84 -19.91
N ILE A 2 -3.56 -8.64 -20.01
CA ILE A 2 -2.80 -7.39 -20.16
C ILE A 2 -2.47 -6.75 -18.81
N MET A 3 -3.04 -7.25 -17.73
CA MET A 3 -2.76 -6.73 -16.37
C MET A 3 -1.95 -7.75 -15.57
N PRO A 4 -0.80 -7.37 -15.03
CA PRO A 4 -0.21 -8.14 -13.96
C PRO A 4 -1.25 -8.26 -12.84
N GLU A 5 -1.30 -9.41 -12.20
CA GLU A 5 -2.23 -9.62 -11.07
C GLU A 5 -1.96 -8.56 -9.99
N LEU A 6 -3.01 -7.99 -9.44
CA LEU A 6 -2.92 -6.85 -8.50
C LEU A 6 -1.99 -7.17 -7.32
N ASP A 7 -1.93 -8.42 -6.92
CA ASP A 7 -1.06 -8.98 -5.90
C ASP A 7 0.43 -9.01 -6.28
N SER A 8 0.76 -8.96 -7.56
CA SER A 8 2.16 -8.79 -8.00
C SER A 8 2.63 -7.34 -7.88
N ILE A 9 1.70 -6.39 -8.01
CA ILE A 9 1.99 -4.96 -7.90
C ILE A 9 1.92 -4.50 -6.43
N MET A 10 1.01 -5.08 -5.65
CA MET A 10 0.79 -4.75 -4.25
C MET A 10 0.73 -6.03 -3.41
N PRO A 11 1.88 -6.59 -3.01
CA PRO A 11 1.95 -7.84 -2.25
C PRO A 11 1.16 -7.83 -0.95
N MET A 12 0.96 -6.64 -0.38
CA MET A 12 0.14 -6.46 0.83
C MET A 12 -1.32 -6.88 0.62
N MET A 13 -1.81 -6.90 -0.63
CA MET A 13 -3.19 -7.26 -0.95
C MET A 13 -3.44 -8.78 -0.94
N LYS A 14 -2.40 -9.61 -1.03
CA LYS A 14 -2.53 -11.07 -1.03
C LYS A 14 -3.20 -11.65 0.22
N GLY A 15 -3.14 -10.92 1.30
CA GLY A 15 -3.67 -11.34 2.58
C GLY A 15 -4.99 -10.68 2.95
N ILE A 16 -5.75 -10.12 2.01
CA ILE A 16 -7.01 -9.45 2.31
C ILE A 16 -8.16 -10.21 1.69
N ASP A 17 -9.13 -10.61 2.51
CA ASP A 17 -10.41 -11.18 2.10
C ASP A 17 -11.52 -10.16 2.32
N GLY A 18 -12.49 -10.09 1.41
CA GLY A 18 -13.62 -9.19 1.46
C GLY A 18 -13.90 -8.48 0.14
N VAL A 19 -14.84 -7.53 0.15
CA VAL A 19 -15.21 -6.76 -1.03
C VAL A 19 -14.36 -5.50 -1.13
N ILE A 20 -13.60 -5.41 -2.20
CA ILE A 20 -12.73 -4.28 -2.50
C ILE A 20 -13.21 -3.61 -3.79
N ASN A 21 -13.33 -2.29 -3.75
CA ASN A 21 -13.52 -1.46 -4.93
C ASN A 21 -12.16 -0.92 -5.35
N ALA A 22 -11.80 -1.13 -6.61
CA ALA A 22 -10.57 -0.60 -7.18
C ALA A 22 -10.88 0.23 -8.43
N ARG A 23 -10.23 1.38 -8.55
CA ARG A 23 -10.19 2.19 -9.77
C ARG A 23 -8.72 2.30 -10.19
N LEU A 24 -8.44 1.94 -11.41
CA LEU A 24 -7.11 2.02 -12.00
C LEU A 24 -7.20 2.70 -13.36
N ALA A 25 -6.45 3.76 -13.55
CA ALA A 25 -6.18 4.33 -14.85
C ALA A 25 -4.69 4.27 -15.12
N ALA A 26 -4.31 3.79 -16.28
CA ALA A 26 -2.91 3.64 -16.67
C ALA A 26 -2.70 4.01 -18.13
N THR A 27 -1.56 4.65 -18.39
CA THR A 27 -1.06 4.95 -19.74
C THR A 27 0.34 4.37 -19.84
N THR A 28 0.62 3.66 -20.93
CA THR A 28 1.92 3.04 -21.18
C THR A 28 2.24 3.02 -22.67
N LYS A 29 3.51 2.91 -23.01
CA LYS A 29 3.92 2.61 -24.39
C LYS A 29 3.96 1.10 -24.60
N ILE A 30 3.70 0.68 -25.81
CA ILE A 30 3.84 -0.70 -26.25
C ILE A 30 4.93 -0.78 -27.32
N ASP A 31 5.62 -1.90 -27.39
CA ASP A 31 6.60 -2.17 -28.44
C ASP A 31 5.92 -2.66 -29.74
N THR A 32 6.69 -2.93 -30.77
CA THR A 32 6.21 -3.43 -32.07
C THR A 32 5.57 -4.82 -31.97
N LEU A 33 5.81 -5.56 -30.93
CA LEU A 33 5.25 -6.89 -30.65
C LEU A 33 4.05 -6.82 -29.68
N MET A 34 3.52 -5.60 -29.41
CA MET A 34 2.41 -5.34 -28.48
C MET A 34 2.73 -5.64 -27.02
N ASN A 35 4.00 -5.72 -26.62
CA ASN A 35 4.36 -5.85 -25.22
C ASN A 35 4.36 -4.48 -24.52
N VAL A 36 3.93 -4.46 -23.28
CA VAL A 36 3.93 -3.25 -22.42
C VAL A 36 5.37 -2.90 -22.05
N ILE A 37 5.75 -1.65 -22.27
CA ILE A 37 7.04 -1.11 -21.85
C ILE A 37 6.88 -0.53 -20.45
N LEU A 38 6.99 -1.38 -19.40
CA LEU A 38 6.73 -1.04 -17.99
C LEU A 38 7.38 0.27 -17.52
N PRO A 39 8.64 0.61 -17.86
CA PRO A 39 9.25 1.87 -17.43
C PRO A 39 8.54 3.13 -17.95
N THR A 40 7.70 3.02 -18.97
CA THR A 40 6.94 4.14 -19.52
C THR A 40 5.54 4.27 -18.96
N THR A 41 5.19 3.39 -17.99
CA THR A 41 3.86 3.36 -17.41
C THR A 41 3.68 4.51 -16.43
N SER A 42 2.58 5.25 -16.62
CA SER A 42 2.04 6.20 -15.65
C SER A 42 0.67 5.70 -15.22
N ALA A 43 0.41 5.58 -13.93
CA ALA A 43 -0.87 5.08 -13.44
C ALA A 43 -1.31 5.78 -12.17
N ALA A 44 -2.62 5.84 -11.96
CA ALA A 44 -3.26 6.21 -10.70
C ALA A 44 -4.16 5.06 -10.25
N LEU A 45 -4.07 4.72 -8.98
CA LEU A 45 -4.79 3.63 -8.35
C LEU A 45 -5.49 4.13 -7.10
N ASN A 46 -6.78 3.85 -6.98
CA ASN A 46 -7.53 4.04 -5.76
C ASN A 46 -8.18 2.71 -5.37
N ILE A 47 -7.92 2.28 -4.16
CA ILE A 47 -8.49 1.06 -3.60
C ILE A 47 -9.26 1.44 -2.34
N SER A 48 -10.49 0.97 -2.21
CA SER A 48 -11.28 1.15 -1.01
C SER A 48 -12.04 -0.13 -0.65
N GLY A 49 -12.27 -0.33 0.63
CA GLY A 49 -13.01 -1.47 1.13
C GLY A 49 -13.44 -1.25 2.58
N LYS A 50 -14.43 -2.04 3.02
CA LYS A 50 -14.92 -2.05 4.40
C LYS A 50 -15.03 -3.49 4.87
N ASP A 51 -14.92 -3.67 6.18
CA ASP A 51 -15.08 -4.97 6.84
C ASP A 51 -14.20 -6.07 6.21
N LEU A 52 -12.97 -5.69 5.86
CA LEU A 52 -12.02 -6.59 5.24
C LEU A 52 -11.37 -7.48 6.31
N VAL A 53 -11.07 -8.72 5.94
CA VAL A 53 -10.36 -9.66 6.81
C VAL A 53 -8.94 -9.84 6.30
N LEU A 54 -7.96 -9.59 7.16
CA LEU A 54 -6.57 -9.95 6.87
C LEU A 54 -6.38 -11.44 7.08
N LEU A 55 -6.08 -12.16 6.02
CA LEU A 55 -5.68 -13.55 6.07
C LEU A 55 -4.25 -13.67 6.63
N ASP A 56 -3.94 -14.81 7.22
CA ASP A 56 -2.64 -15.06 7.85
C ASP A 56 -1.54 -15.24 6.79
N THR A 57 -1.01 -14.12 6.29
CA THR A 57 0.22 -14.13 5.50
C THR A 57 1.44 -14.07 6.42
N GLU A 58 2.60 -14.57 5.97
CA GLU A 58 3.84 -14.55 6.77
C GLU A 58 4.19 -13.13 7.24
N THR A 59 4.07 -12.14 6.36
CA THR A 59 4.31 -10.72 6.68
C THR A 59 3.38 -10.25 7.80
N PHE A 60 2.10 -10.58 7.71
CA PHE A 60 1.12 -10.20 8.70
C PHE A 60 1.34 -10.94 10.01
N ARG A 61 1.70 -12.22 9.97
CA ARG A 61 2.00 -13.03 11.15
C ARG A 61 3.16 -12.46 11.96
N GLN A 62 4.22 -11.96 11.31
CA GLN A 62 5.34 -11.31 11.99
C GLN A 62 4.93 -9.98 12.64
N VAL A 63 4.15 -9.17 11.94
CA VAL A 63 3.60 -7.90 12.47
C VAL A 63 2.63 -8.18 13.63
N SER A 64 1.75 -9.17 13.51
CA SER A 64 0.76 -9.52 14.53
C SER A 64 1.38 -10.08 15.80
N LYS A 65 2.45 -10.88 15.69
CA LYS A 65 3.24 -11.37 16.84
C LYS A 65 3.83 -10.20 17.62
N MET A 66 4.41 -9.24 16.90
CA MET A 66 5.05 -8.09 17.52
C MET A 66 4.06 -7.14 18.18
N LEU A 67 2.93 -6.90 17.52
CA LEU A 67 1.87 -6.03 18.04
C LEU A 67 1.00 -6.75 19.09
N ARG A 68 1.24 -8.03 19.37
CA ARG A 68 0.44 -8.83 20.30
C ARG A 68 -1.06 -8.74 20.05
N PHE A 69 -1.48 -8.89 18.81
CA PHE A 69 -2.91 -8.93 18.49
C PHE A 69 -3.59 -10.07 19.25
N LYS A 70 -4.71 -9.77 19.94
CA LYS A 70 -5.47 -10.74 20.72
C LYS A 70 -6.11 -11.81 19.85
N ASN A 71 -6.63 -11.42 18.69
CA ASN A 71 -7.29 -12.31 17.73
C ASN A 71 -6.38 -12.56 16.52
N ARG A 72 -5.59 -13.63 16.59
CA ARG A 72 -4.70 -14.03 15.50
C ARG A 72 -5.45 -14.55 14.26
N ASN A 73 -6.72 -14.93 14.41
CA ASN A 73 -7.51 -15.61 13.38
C ASN A 73 -8.54 -14.76 12.66
N ARG A 74 -8.79 -13.52 13.10
CA ARG A 74 -9.72 -12.58 12.47
C ARG A 74 -9.28 -11.15 12.73
N ASN A 75 -8.35 -10.68 11.92
CA ASN A 75 -8.00 -9.27 11.97
C ASN A 75 -8.88 -8.54 10.95
N MET A 76 -9.95 -7.96 11.45
CA MET A 76 -10.85 -7.14 10.64
C MET A 76 -10.26 -5.74 10.50
N ILE A 77 -10.28 -5.26 9.27
CA ILE A 77 -10.01 -3.87 8.92
C ILE A 77 -11.37 -3.20 8.76
N ASP A 78 -11.69 -2.24 9.61
CA ASP A 78 -12.97 -1.54 9.57
C ASP A 78 -13.18 -0.81 8.23
N SER A 79 -12.15 -0.15 7.76
CA SER A 79 -12.16 0.53 6.46
C SER A 79 -10.75 0.70 5.93
N LEU A 80 -10.61 0.57 4.62
CA LEU A 80 -9.38 0.80 3.88
C LEU A 80 -9.66 1.81 2.78
N SER A 81 -8.79 2.80 2.64
CA SER A 81 -8.75 3.70 1.50
C SER A 81 -7.29 4.00 1.18
N VAL A 82 -6.82 3.47 0.06
CA VAL A 82 -5.42 3.56 -0.38
C VAL A 82 -5.39 4.23 -1.73
N GLU A 83 -4.55 5.24 -1.85
CA GLU A 83 -4.20 5.88 -3.11
C GLU A 83 -2.75 5.56 -3.43
N ALA A 84 -2.48 5.28 -4.70
CA ALA A 84 -1.14 5.05 -5.20
C ALA A 84 -0.98 5.60 -6.61
N THR A 85 0.24 5.97 -6.97
CA THR A 85 0.59 6.35 -8.34
C THR A 85 1.82 5.58 -8.79
N ALA A 86 1.82 5.15 -10.05
CA ALA A 86 2.99 4.57 -10.68
C ALA A 86 3.60 5.58 -11.64
N LEU A 87 4.90 5.80 -11.51
CA LEU A 87 5.69 6.65 -12.39
C LEU A 87 7.16 6.19 -12.36
N ASN A 88 7.84 6.21 -13.51
CA ASN A 88 9.26 5.86 -13.61
C ASN A 88 9.61 4.50 -12.98
N SER A 89 8.83 3.48 -13.26
CA SER A 89 8.99 2.10 -12.74
C SER A 89 8.81 1.97 -11.22
N GLN A 90 8.24 2.96 -10.56
CA GLN A 90 7.96 2.92 -9.12
C GLN A 90 6.48 3.17 -8.87
N LEU A 91 5.89 2.40 -7.96
CA LEU A 91 4.56 2.58 -7.40
C LEU A 91 4.68 3.20 -6.02
N ASP A 92 4.31 4.45 -5.89
CA ASP A 92 4.25 5.16 -4.61
C ASP A 92 2.87 4.98 -3.98
N VAL A 93 2.84 4.41 -2.78
CA VAL A 93 1.63 4.26 -1.96
C VAL A 93 1.59 5.42 -0.98
N TYR A 94 0.58 6.28 -1.12
CA TYR A 94 0.43 7.46 -0.29
C TYR A 94 0.03 7.12 1.13
N PRO A 95 0.34 7.98 2.09
CA PRO A 95 -0.02 7.75 3.48
C PRO A 95 -1.52 7.51 3.66
N PHE A 96 -1.87 6.41 4.31
CA PHE A 96 -3.25 6.08 4.65
C PHE A 96 -3.37 5.56 6.07
N ILE A 97 -4.57 5.65 6.63
CA ILE A 97 -4.89 5.13 7.96
C ILE A 97 -5.50 3.74 7.83
N LEU A 98 -4.94 2.82 8.60
CA LEU A 98 -5.46 1.48 8.79
C LEU A 98 -5.93 1.34 10.24
N ARG A 99 -7.18 0.96 10.43
CA ARG A 99 -7.75 0.63 11.74
C ARG A 99 -8.01 -0.85 11.82
N MET A 100 -7.47 -1.48 12.84
CA MET A 100 -7.54 -2.92 13.02
C MET A 100 -7.50 -3.28 14.50
N ASP A 101 -8.52 -3.97 15.00
CA ASP A 101 -8.68 -4.28 16.42
C ASP A 101 -8.56 -2.99 17.25
N ARG A 102 -7.56 -2.89 18.11
CA ARG A 102 -7.30 -1.74 18.99
C ARG A 102 -6.14 -0.87 18.50
N TYR A 103 -5.74 -1.06 17.25
CA TYR A 103 -4.63 -0.36 16.64
C TYR A 103 -5.11 0.62 15.58
N LYS A 104 -4.51 1.80 15.61
CA LYS A 104 -4.59 2.78 14.55
C LYS A 104 -3.21 2.97 13.97
N LEU A 105 -3.05 2.64 12.72
CA LEU A 105 -1.79 2.61 12.01
C LEU A 105 -1.82 3.65 10.88
N ALA A 106 -0.70 4.33 10.65
CA ALA A 106 -0.47 5.09 9.44
C ALA A 106 0.59 4.37 8.61
N VAL A 107 0.27 4.07 7.37
CA VAL A 107 1.11 3.29 6.46
C VAL A 107 1.48 4.14 5.26
N VAL A 108 2.73 4.08 4.83
CA VAL A 108 3.26 4.71 3.61
C VAL A 108 4.36 3.82 3.04
N GLY A 109 4.53 3.83 1.73
CA GLY A 109 5.60 3.05 1.14
C GLY A 109 5.66 3.15 -0.37
N TRP A 110 6.51 2.33 -0.96
CA TRP A 110 6.66 2.20 -2.38
C TRP A 110 7.09 0.78 -2.78
N ASN A 111 6.78 0.43 -4.03
CA ASN A 111 7.26 -0.76 -4.71
C ASN A 111 7.91 -0.32 -6.03
N ASP A 112 8.96 -1.00 -6.47
CA ASP A 112 9.40 -0.90 -7.85
C ASP A 112 8.93 -2.08 -8.70
N PHE A 113 9.09 -1.98 -10.01
CA PHE A 113 8.72 -3.06 -10.93
C PHE A 113 9.71 -4.24 -10.92
N ASP A 114 10.86 -4.09 -10.25
CA ASP A 114 11.81 -5.16 -9.94
C ASP A 114 11.46 -5.91 -8.65
N THR A 115 10.22 -5.66 -8.16
CA THR A 115 9.64 -6.32 -6.98
C THR A 115 10.29 -5.97 -5.65
N ASN A 116 11.13 -4.94 -5.59
CA ASN A 116 11.59 -4.39 -4.32
C ASN A 116 10.49 -3.54 -3.69
N TYR A 117 10.44 -3.53 -2.37
CA TYR A 117 9.48 -2.73 -1.63
C TYR A 117 10.08 -2.14 -0.37
N LYS A 118 9.50 -1.01 0.05
CA LYS A 118 9.81 -0.38 1.33
C LYS A 118 8.58 0.29 1.88
N TYR A 119 8.17 -0.14 3.07
CA TYR A 119 7.02 0.41 3.79
C TYR A 119 7.41 0.88 5.18
N HIS A 120 6.75 1.93 5.62
CA HIS A 120 6.81 2.41 6.98
C HIS A 120 5.42 2.40 7.60
N ILE A 121 5.28 1.76 8.75
CA ILE A 121 4.05 1.68 9.53
C ILE A 121 4.29 2.45 10.82
N SER A 122 3.58 3.54 11.04
CA SER A 122 3.58 4.27 12.31
C SER A 122 2.40 3.82 13.16
N VAL A 123 2.65 3.33 14.34
CA VAL A 123 1.60 2.99 15.32
C VAL A 123 1.17 4.28 15.99
N LEU A 124 -0.02 4.77 15.64
CA LEU A 124 -0.58 6.04 16.12
C LEU A 124 -1.33 5.85 17.43
N ASP A 125 -2.07 4.74 17.54
CA ASP A 125 -2.81 4.35 18.73
C ASP A 125 -2.71 2.85 18.93
N SER A 126 -2.57 2.42 20.17
CA SER A 126 -2.41 1.02 20.54
C SER A 126 -2.62 0.84 22.04
N PRO A 127 -2.86 -0.38 22.52
CA PRO A 127 -2.87 -0.70 23.94
C PRO A 127 -1.52 -0.51 24.66
N LEU A 128 -0.46 -0.23 23.91
CA LEU A 128 0.87 0.02 24.45
C LEU A 128 1.04 1.49 24.83
N PRO A 129 1.77 1.82 25.90
CA PRO A 129 1.89 3.19 26.40
C PRO A 129 2.87 4.06 25.57
N PHE A 130 3.37 3.57 24.46
CA PHE A 130 4.35 4.28 23.64
C PHE A 130 4.03 4.13 22.13
N LYS A 131 4.38 5.16 21.37
CA LYS A 131 4.28 5.18 19.91
C LYS A 131 5.60 4.68 19.32
N PHE A 132 5.49 3.86 18.29
CA PHE A 132 6.66 3.32 17.58
C PHE A 132 6.36 3.16 16.09
N GLY A 133 7.39 2.90 15.32
CA GLY A 133 7.28 2.64 13.89
C GLY A 133 7.88 1.30 13.52
N ILE A 134 7.43 0.76 12.41
CA ILE A 134 7.90 -0.47 11.81
C ILE A 134 8.35 -0.14 10.40
N ASN A 135 9.57 -0.53 10.07
CA ASN A 135 10.08 -0.42 8.72
C ASN A 135 10.15 -1.83 8.11
N LEU A 136 9.47 -2.01 7.00
CA LEU A 136 9.49 -3.22 6.20
C LEU A 136 10.22 -2.92 4.89
N SER A 137 11.09 -3.81 4.46
CA SER A 137 11.73 -3.73 3.15
C SER A 137 12.15 -5.11 2.68
N GLY A 138 12.22 -5.30 1.40
CA GLY A 138 12.62 -6.58 0.83
C GLY A 138 12.41 -6.61 -0.68
N ASN A 139 12.46 -7.82 -1.20
CA ASN A 139 12.12 -8.14 -2.57
C ASN A 139 11.16 -9.33 -2.56
N ILE A 140 10.06 -9.23 -3.30
CA ILE A 140 8.98 -10.22 -3.28
C ILE A 140 9.44 -11.58 -3.82
N ILE A 141 10.22 -11.57 -4.90
CA ILE A 141 10.68 -12.80 -5.55
C ILE A 141 11.75 -13.49 -4.71
N ARG A 142 12.61 -12.72 -4.05
CA ARG A 142 13.71 -13.25 -3.25
C ARG A 142 13.30 -13.65 -1.84
N ASP A 143 12.06 -13.38 -1.46
CA ASP A 143 11.50 -13.63 -0.12
C ASP A 143 12.44 -13.22 1.04
N ASN A 144 13.08 -12.06 0.88
CA ASN A 144 14.10 -11.56 1.81
C ASN A 144 13.60 -10.39 2.65
N MET A 145 12.44 -10.53 3.25
CA MET A 145 11.85 -9.49 4.08
C MET A 145 12.76 -9.10 5.25
N LYS A 146 13.01 -7.80 5.36
CA LYS A 146 13.73 -7.18 6.48
C LYS A 146 12.74 -6.34 7.30
N PHE A 147 12.79 -6.58 8.57
CA PHE A 147 11.93 -5.93 9.55
C PHE A 147 12.79 -5.17 10.57
N ARG A 148 12.48 -3.89 10.80
CA ARG A 148 13.18 -3.08 11.79
C ARG A 148 12.20 -2.21 12.57
N LEU A 149 12.34 -2.23 13.89
CA LEU A 149 11.68 -1.27 14.77
C LEU A 149 12.33 0.11 14.67
N GLY A 150 11.51 1.14 14.83
CA GLY A 150 11.97 2.53 14.82
C GLY A 150 10.96 3.46 15.48
N LYS A 151 11.16 4.75 15.29
CA LYS A 151 10.20 5.77 15.73
C LYS A 151 9.04 5.87 14.76
N ALA A 152 7.84 6.20 15.26
CA ALA A 152 6.74 6.61 14.42
C ALA A 152 7.13 7.90 13.66
N LYS A 153 6.99 7.88 12.32
CA LYS A 153 7.36 9.00 11.45
C LYS A 153 6.16 9.82 11.00
N LEU A 154 4.99 9.18 10.96
CA LEU A 154 3.75 9.81 10.52
C LEU A 154 2.89 10.14 11.72
N LYS A 155 2.21 11.29 11.64
CA LYS A 155 1.13 11.68 12.53
C LYS A 155 -0.18 11.66 11.76
N GLU A 156 -1.30 11.57 12.45
CA GLU A 156 -2.61 11.49 11.81
C GLU A 156 -2.92 12.69 10.91
N ASN A 157 -2.56 13.87 11.33
CA ASN A 157 -2.72 15.11 10.57
C ASN A 157 -1.77 15.23 9.37
N GLU A 158 -0.66 14.49 9.36
CA GLU A 158 0.32 14.47 8.28
C GLU A 158 -0.03 13.44 7.18
N VAL A 159 -0.92 12.49 7.47
CA VAL A 159 -1.38 11.50 6.48
C VAL A 159 -2.08 12.16 5.31
N ALA A 160 -2.70 13.33 5.53
CA ALA A 160 -3.33 14.12 4.48
C ALA A 160 -2.35 15.06 3.72
N GLN A 161 -1.11 15.20 4.19
CA GLN A 161 -0.14 16.14 3.63
C GLN A 161 1.02 15.37 2.97
N THR A 162 0.97 15.31 1.66
CA THR A 162 2.08 14.82 0.82
C THR A 162 2.96 16.01 0.41
N SER A 163 4.22 15.81 0.06
CA SER A 163 5.09 16.90 -0.45
C SER A 163 4.47 17.59 -1.66
N SER A 164 4.72 18.89 -1.86
CA SER A 164 4.07 19.70 -2.90
C SER A 164 4.26 19.15 -4.32
N ILE A 165 5.42 18.60 -4.66
CA ILE A 165 5.70 18.01 -5.99
C ILE A 165 4.90 16.72 -6.16
N THR A 166 4.91 15.84 -5.15
CA THR A 166 4.16 14.59 -5.14
C THR A 166 2.65 14.86 -5.19
N GLU A 167 2.16 15.89 -4.49
CA GLU A 167 0.77 16.33 -4.55
C GLU A 167 0.33 16.78 -5.94
N THR A 168 1.17 17.53 -6.65
CA THR A 168 0.86 17.98 -8.01
C THR A 168 0.77 16.79 -8.97
N THR A 169 1.74 15.87 -8.91
CA THR A 169 1.75 14.65 -9.74
C THR A 169 0.54 13.78 -9.43
N LYS A 170 0.26 13.55 -8.14
CA LYS A 170 -0.92 12.84 -7.66
C LYS A 170 -2.20 13.46 -8.23
N LYS A 171 -2.41 14.76 -8.04
CA LYS A 171 -3.60 15.46 -8.52
C LYS A 171 -3.78 15.33 -10.03
N ASN A 172 -2.71 15.46 -10.81
CA ASN A 172 -2.78 15.33 -12.27
C ASN A 172 -3.19 13.92 -12.69
N LEU A 173 -2.58 12.88 -12.11
CA LEU A 173 -2.90 11.49 -12.43
C LEU A 173 -4.33 11.12 -12.01
N PHE A 174 -4.76 11.52 -10.81
CA PHE A 174 -6.13 11.27 -10.37
C PHE A 174 -7.17 12.04 -11.19
N ARG A 175 -6.87 13.27 -11.62
CA ARG A 175 -7.75 14.00 -12.54
C ARG A 175 -7.91 13.26 -13.87
N GLN A 176 -6.80 12.76 -14.45
CA GLN A 176 -6.86 11.94 -15.66
C GLN A 176 -7.67 10.66 -15.44
N MET A 177 -7.52 10.01 -14.29
CA MET A 177 -8.33 8.86 -13.92
C MET A 177 -9.82 9.19 -13.88
N ASP A 178 -10.20 10.29 -13.25
CA ASP A 178 -11.59 10.71 -13.15
C ASP A 178 -12.20 11.08 -14.52
N GLU A 179 -11.40 11.62 -15.46
CA GLU A 179 -11.81 11.87 -16.83
C GLU A 179 -12.10 10.59 -17.61
N ILE A 180 -11.37 9.51 -17.35
CA ILE A 180 -11.57 8.19 -17.98
C ILE A 180 -12.84 7.50 -17.45
N PHE A 181 -13.20 7.72 -16.20
CA PHE A 181 -14.34 7.06 -15.54
C PHE A 181 -15.65 7.88 -15.57
N ARG A 182 -15.67 9.04 -16.24
CA ARG A 182 -16.87 9.82 -16.52
C ARG A 182 -17.54 9.40 -17.82
#